data_519bf9602edb9d67a2445618dc6c2d9e
#
_entry.id   519bf9602edb9d67a2445618dc6c2d9e
#
_cell.length_a   1.000
_cell.length_b   1.000
_cell.length_c   1.000
_cell.angle_alpha   90.00
_cell.angle_beta   90.00
_cell.angle_gamma   90.00
#
_symmetry.space_group_name_H-M   'P 1'
#
loop_
_entity.id
_entity.type
_entity.pdbx_description
1 polymer ?
#
loop_
_entity_poly.entity_id
_entity_poly.type
_entity_poly.pdbx_seq_one_letter_code
_entity_poly.pdbx_strand_id
1 'polypeptide(L)'
;MSRIWAVARHTIAECIRTRIAVVFIVVMAAILLSLPFSVAGDGVTLKSRVQSYLSYSLGLVAFLLSLLTVFLSCSTLASEIRLRQIFMIACKPIPRWQFFAGKWLGIVAMDAGLLLASGAMVWGATWYLQTRPTYDEDRKALDAEVLTVRHGVKIGVPDFNPMVDERIRKLREEGRLNDMSLSGRRTIRDDIQEELRTGWRMLKPGEYKDYTFGHLLVDREDPKVWLQLHFKPRSSAGVEDVIFKARWQCGDRDDVNTLMPVQEGEFIVNRFHEVPVPAAAVNKEGVLRLRIQNITDHDTIVFEGSDSFEALYGIGTFHWNLFRALSIIWCRLAFLTALGLAASTFLSFPVAAMVTFLILMVATASGFLSEAIAGAAPAGTAPDPMWFLGPVLRPLASVFVMLVPDFSKFDPVGNVVGGRVVPLLWVIDSMVRLVLIQGLILGLLGAAVFTKRELAQVTV
;
A
#
# COMPACT_ATOMS: atom_id res chain seq x y z
N MET A 1 -20.07 26.31 -15.57
CA MET A 1 -19.00 25.37 -16.01
C MET A 1 -17.95 26.04 -16.89
N SER A 2 -18.31 26.91 -17.83
CA SER A 2 -17.33 27.58 -18.71
C SER A 2 -16.25 28.40 -18.00
N ARG A 3 -16.55 29.06 -16.86
CA ARG A 3 -15.62 29.92 -16.13
C ARG A 3 -14.53 29.12 -15.41
N ILE A 4 -14.91 28.01 -14.74
CA ILE A 4 -13.96 27.10 -14.07
C ILE A 4 -13.01 26.50 -15.09
N TRP A 5 -13.51 26.06 -16.25
CA TRP A 5 -12.70 25.51 -17.32
C TRP A 5 -11.72 26.53 -17.92
N ALA A 6 -12.15 27.79 -18.07
CA ALA A 6 -11.26 28.85 -18.55
C ALA A 6 -10.09 29.09 -17.58
N VAL A 7 -10.34 29.09 -16.27
CA VAL A 7 -9.27 29.21 -15.25
C VAL A 7 -8.38 27.97 -15.27
N ALA A 8 -8.96 26.77 -15.36
CA ALA A 8 -8.18 25.52 -15.43
C ALA A 8 -7.22 25.51 -16.62
N ARG A 9 -7.72 25.88 -17.83
CA ARG A 9 -6.89 25.98 -19.03
C ARG A 9 -5.76 27.00 -18.89
N HIS A 10 -6.04 28.15 -18.27
CA HIS A 10 -5.03 29.16 -17.99
C HIS A 10 -3.97 28.62 -17.04
N THR A 11 -4.39 27.92 -15.98
CA THR A 11 -3.47 27.29 -14.99
C THR A 11 -2.59 26.24 -15.63
N ILE A 12 -3.13 25.37 -16.49
CA ILE A 12 -2.32 24.40 -17.24
C ILE A 12 -1.25 25.10 -18.07
N ALA A 13 -1.64 26.14 -18.83
CA ALA A 13 -0.69 26.91 -19.66
C ALA A 13 0.39 27.60 -18.82
N GLU A 14 0.03 28.13 -17.64
CA GLU A 14 0.95 28.72 -16.67
C GLU A 14 1.93 27.67 -16.15
N CYS A 15 1.44 26.51 -15.71
CA CYS A 15 2.26 25.41 -15.19
C CYS A 15 3.28 24.91 -16.23
N ILE A 16 2.86 24.72 -17.49
CA ILE A 16 3.75 24.29 -18.57
C ILE A 16 4.84 25.32 -18.86
N ARG A 17 4.53 26.62 -18.72
CA ARG A 17 5.50 27.72 -18.94
C ARG A 17 6.46 27.91 -17.76
N THR A 18 6.18 27.34 -16.63
CA THR A 18 7.02 27.46 -15.45
C THR A 18 8.33 26.69 -15.66
N ARG A 19 9.49 27.37 -15.58
CA ARG A 19 10.81 26.74 -15.77
C ARG A 19 11.03 25.53 -14.85
N ILE A 20 10.48 25.58 -13.64
CA ILE A 20 10.57 24.50 -12.66
C ILE A 20 9.89 23.24 -13.19
N ALA A 21 8.67 23.34 -13.73
CA ALA A 21 7.96 22.19 -14.29
C ALA A 21 8.74 21.56 -15.44
N VAL A 22 9.30 22.38 -16.34
CA VAL A 22 10.09 21.86 -17.47
C VAL A 22 11.32 21.10 -16.99
N VAL A 23 12.03 21.61 -15.98
CA VAL A 23 13.20 20.93 -15.39
C VAL A 23 12.78 19.58 -14.79
N PHE A 24 11.70 19.53 -14.00
CA PHE A 24 11.21 18.28 -13.42
C PHE A 24 10.81 17.25 -14.48
N ILE A 25 10.12 17.69 -15.53
CA ILE A 25 9.69 16.80 -16.63
C ILE A 25 10.92 16.23 -17.36
N VAL A 26 11.90 17.08 -17.67
CA VAL A 26 13.13 16.65 -18.36
C VAL A 26 13.93 15.69 -17.49
N VAL A 27 14.11 16.00 -16.21
CA VAL A 27 14.83 15.12 -15.26
C VAL A 27 14.10 13.79 -15.12
N MET A 28 12.79 13.81 -14.93
CA MET A 28 11.99 12.58 -14.82
C MET A 28 12.08 11.74 -16.09
N ALA A 29 11.94 12.34 -17.27
CA ALA A 29 12.05 11.64 -18.54
C ALA A 29 13.46 11.05 -18.75
N ALA A 30 14.51 11.83 -18.45
CA ALA A 30 15.88 11.35 -18.57
C ALA A 30 16.17 10.15 -17.68
N ILE A 31 15.71 10.18 -16.41
CA ILE A 31 15.88 9.07 -15.49
C ILE A 31 15.06 7.86 -15.94
N LEU A 32 13.78 8.02 -16.30
CA LEU A 32 12.93 6.90 -16.75
C LEU A 32 13.49 6.22 -17.99
N LEU A 33 14.10 6.97 -18.92
CA LEU A 33 14.74 6.42 -20.11
C LEU A 33 16.07 5.71 -19.79
N SER A 34 16.81 6.14 -18.77
CA SER A 34 18.09 5.54 -18.39
C SER A 34 17.93 4.28 -17.51
N LEU A 35 16.88 4.22 -16.69
CA LEU A 35 16.66 3.11 -15.73
C LEU A 35 16.67 1.71 -16.36
N PRO A 36 16.04 1.41 -17.52
CA PRO A 36 16.04 0.07 -18.10
C PRO A 36 17.45 -0.45 -18.43
N PHE A 37 18.39 0.46 -18.64
CA PHE A 37 19.80 0.14 -18.95
C PHE A 37 20.67 0.05 -17.71
N SER A 38 20.32 0.79 -16.64
CA SER A 38 21.13 0.92 -15.43
C SER A 38 20.77 -0.12 -14.37
N VAL A 39 19.51 -0.59 -14.34
CA VAL A 39 19.05 -1.53 -13.32
C VAL A 39 19.44 -2.96 -13.69
N ALA A 40 20.26 -3.58 -12.83
CA ALA A 40 20.71 -4.96 -12.98
C ALA A 40 19.82 -5.99 -12.26
N GLY A 41 19.03 -5.57 -11.26
CA GLY A 41 18.30 -6.50 -10.37
C GLY A 41 19.28 -7.29 -9.49
N ASP A 42 19.06 -8.59 -9.37
CA ASP A 42 19.99 -9.55 -8.74
C ASP A 42 21.16 -9.95 -9.67
N GLY A 43 21.16 -9.44 -10.90
CA GLY A 43 22.14 -9.77 -11.93
C GLY A 43 21.95 -11.14 -12.57
N VAL A 44 21.00 -11.94 -12.11
CA VAL A 44 20.80 -13.34 -12.55
C VAL A 44 19.48 -13.50 -13.29
N THR A 45 18.37 -13.01 -12.76
CA THR A 45 17.03 -13.27 -13.28
C THR A 45 16.40 -12.08 -13.97
N LEU A 46 15.68 -12.30 -15.08
CA LEU A 46 14.90 -11.26 -15.76
C LEU A 46 13.76 -10.75 -14.86
N LYS A 47 13.14 -11.64 -14.08
CA LYS A 47 12.11 -11.31 -13.10
C LYS A 47 12.59 -10.22 -12.13
N SER A 48 13.72 -10.44 -11.45
CA SER A 48 14.26 -9.49 -10.48
C SER A 48 14.62 -8.15 -11.12
N ARG A 49 15.15 -8.18 -12.35
CA ARG A 49 15.45 -6.97 -13.10
C ARG A 49 14.20 -6.14 -13.40
N VAL A 50 13.11 -6.78 -13.86
CA VAL A 50 11.84 -6.10 -14.15
C VAL A 50 11.20 -5.59 -12.87
N GLN A 51 11.20 -6.37 -11.79
CA GLN A 51 10.68 -5.94 -10.48
C GLN A 51 11.44 -4.73 -9.94
N SER A 52 12.77 -4.75 -9.97
CA SER A 52 13.60 -3.62 -9.56
C SER A 52 13.33 -2.38 -10.42
N TYR A 53 13.23 -2.57 -11.75
CA TYR A 53 12.88 -1.49 -12.66
C TYR A 53 11.52 -0.86 -12.33
N LEU A 54 10.47 -1.68 -12.15
CA LEU A 54 9.12 -1.21 -11.78
C LEU A 54 9.12 -0.48 -10.44
N SER A 55 9.83 -1.02 -9.44
CA SER A 55 9.92 -0.42 -8.11
C SER A 55 10.55 0.98 -8.17
N TYR A 56 11.73 1.09 -8.78
CA TYR A 56 12.43 2.37 -8.88
C TYR A 56 11.69 3.36 -9.78
N SER A 57 11.14 2.93 -10.93
CA SER A 57 10.48 3.84 -11.87
C SER A 57 9.16 4.38 -11.32
N LEU A 58 8.29 3.53 -10.76
CA LEU A 58 7.01 3.97 -10.18
C LEU A 58 7.21 4.78 -8.89
N GLY A 59 8.17 4.37 -8.03
CA GLY A 59 8.53 5.12 -6.84
C GLY A 59 9.06 6.51 -7.17
N LEU A 60 9.95 6.62 -8.16
CA LEU A 60 10.49 7.89 -8.65
C LEU A 60 9.39 8.79 -9.25
N VAL A 61 8.52 8.23 -10.10
CA VAL A 61 7.38 8.97 -10.68
C VAL A 61 6.49 9.53 -9.58
N ALA A 62 6.09 8.69 -8.61
CA ALA A 62 5.26 9.12 -7.50
C ALA A 62 5.93 10.23 -6.68
N PHE A 63 7.22 10.11 -6.38
CA PHE A 63 7.98 11.10 -5.61
C PHE A 63 8.17 12.41 -6.37
N LEU A 64 8.67 12.38 -7.61
CA LEU A 64 8.93 13.58 -8.40
C LEU A 64 7.65 14.35 -8.74
N LEU A 65 6.57 13.64 -9.09
CA LEU A 65 5.28 14.29 -9.33
C LEU A 65 4.70 14.88 -8.04
N SER A 66 4.82 14.21 -6.89
CA SER A 66 4.39 14.77 -5.60
C SER A 66 5.15 16.06 -5.28
N LEU A 67 6.46 16.07 -5.49
CA LEU A 67 7.30 17.26 -5.28
C LEU A 67 6.93 18.39 -6.25
N LEU A 68 6.75 18.07 -7.53
CA LEU A 68 6.31 19.04 -8.54
C LEU A 68 4.94 19.63 -8.18
N THR A 69 3.98 18.80 -7.78
CA THR A 69 2.64 19.20 -7.36
C THR A 69 2.69 20.14 -6.17
N VAL A 70 3.52 19.87 -5.16
CA VAL A 70 3.72 20.76 -4.00
C VAL A 70 4.24 22.12 -4.49
N PHE A 71 5.27 22.16 -5.34
CA PHE A 71 5.78 23.41 -5.85
C PHE A 71 4.75 24.18 -6.68
N LEU A 72 4.07 23.54 -7.60
CA LEU A 72 3.09 24.18 -8.47
C LEU A 72 1.87 24.70 -7.71
N SER A 73 1.29 23.89 -6.83
CA SER A 73 0.12 24.27 -6.04
C SER A 73 0.42 25.46 -5.14
N CYS A 74 1.60 25.48 -4.50
CA CYS A 74 2.00 26.59 -3.64
C CYS A 74 2.42 27.83 -4.43
N SER A 75 3.14 27.69 -5.56
CA SER A 75 3.66 28.82 -6.33
C SER A 75 2.58 29.57 -7.09
N THR A 76 1.63 28.84 -7.70
CA THR A 76 0.62 29.41 -8.60
C THR A 76 -0.26 30.45 -7.91
N LEU A 77 -0.76 30.15 -6.70
CA LEU A 77 -1.62 31.09 -5.97
C LEU A 77 -0.79 32.17 -5.24
N ALA A 78 0.31 31.76 -4.60
CA ALA A 78 1.15 32.70 -3.86
C ALA A 78 1.80 33.77 -4.77
N SER A 79 2.17 33.40 -6.01
CA SER A 79 2.73 34.37 -6.99
C SER A 79 1.70 35.39 -7.44
N GLU A 80 0.45 34.98 -7.71
CA GLU A 80 -0.62 35.89 -8.09
C GLU A 80 -1.02 36.85 -6.97
N ILE A 81 -1.01 36.38 -5.72
CA ILE A 81 -1.25 37.25 -4.54
C ILE A 81 -0.10 38.26 -4.44
N ARG A 82 1.17 37.81 -4.53
CA ARG A 82 2.35 38.68 -4.40
C ARG A 82 2.46 39.70 -5.52
N LEU A 83 2.18 39.30 -6.76
CA LEU A 83 2.25 40.17 -7.95
C LEU A 83 0.99 41.02 -8.12
N ARG A 84 0.04 40.98 -7.18
CA ARG A 84 -1.21 41.72 -7.21
C ARG A 84 -2.07 41.45 -8.46
N GLN A 85 -1.81 40.38 -9.20
CA GLN A 85 -2.58 39.99 -10.39
C GLN A 85 -4.02 39.61 -10.03
N ILE A 86 -4.24 39.22 -8.78
CA ILE A 86 -5.54 38.88 -8.22
C ILE A 86 -6.55 40.05 -8.32
N PHE A 87 -6.11 41.32 -8.34
CA PHE A 87 -6.97 42.47 -8.52
C PHE A 87 -7.63 42.50 -9.90
N MET A 88 -6.93 42.08 -10.95
CA MET A 88 -7.49 41.98 -12.29
C MET A 88 -8.61 40.90 -12.39
N ILE A 89 -8.50 39.88 -11.51
CA ILE A 89 -9.51 38.81 -11.43
C ILE A 89 -10.68 39.27 -10.56
N ALA A 90 -10.42 40.02 -9.50
CA ALA A 90 -11.47 40.58 -8.62
C ALA A 90 -12.38 41.58 -9.32
N CYS A 91 -11.89 42.26 -10.38
CA CYS A 91 -12.71 43.13 -11.22
C CYS A 91 -13.66 42.36 -12.15
N LYS A 92 -13.48 41.05 -12.34
CA LYS A 92 -14.40 40.21 -13.15
C LYS A 92 -15.44 39.55 -12.22
N PRO A 93 -16.67 39.32 -12.67
CA PRO A 93 -17.71 38.67 -11.85
C PRO A 93 -17.50 37.15 -11.75
N ILE A 94 -16.32 36.73 -11.24
CA ILE A 94 -15.99 35.35 -11.01
C ILE A 94 -15.96 35.13 -9.48
N PRO A 95 -16.84 34.27 -8.92
CA PRO A 95 -16.80 33.92 -7.50
C PRO A 95 -15.43 33.30 -7.15
N ARG A 96 -14.85 33.66 -6.02
CA ARG A 96 -13.51 33.24 -5.58
C ARG A 96 -13.39 31.72 -5.47
N TRP A 97 -14.47 31.03 -5.11
CA TRP A 97 -14.47 29.56 -5.07
C TRP A 97 -14.33 28.91 -6.45
N GLN A 98 -14.92 29.52 -7.52
CA GLN A 98 -14.77 29.02 -8.89
C GLN A 98 -13.34 29.21 -9.39
N PHE A 99 -12.67 30.27 -8.98
CA PHE A 99 -11.28 30.51 -9.27
C PHE A 99 -10.37 29.45 -8.59
N PHE A 100 -10.61 29.21 -7.28
CA PHE A 100 -9.88 28.18 -6.53
C PHE A 100 -10.10 26.77 -7.14
N ALA A 101 -11.35 26.40 -7.42
CA ALA A 101 -11.70 25.14 -8.06
C ALA A 101 -11.08 24.99 -9.46
N GLY A 102 -11.03 26.09 -10.24
CA GLY A 102 -10.39 26.09 -11.55
C GLY A 102 -8.89 25.85 -11.46
N LYS A 103 -8.19 26.46 -10.49
CA LYS A 103 -6.77 26.21 -10.26
C LYS A 103 -6.49 24.79 -9.82
N TRP A 104 -7.29 24.28 -8.88
CA TRP A 104 -7.21 22.90 -8.45
C TRP A 104 -7.37 21.92 -9.63
N LEU A 105 -8.42 22.12 -10.42
CA LEU A 105 -8.72 21.26 -11.58
C LEU A 105 -7.63 21.35 -12.66
N GLY A 106 -7.03 22.53 -12.86
CA GLY A 106 -5.94 22.72 -13.82
C GLY A 106 -4.67 21.97 -13.44
N ILE A 107 -4.24 22.04 -12.17
CA ILE A 107 -3.07 21.32 -11.69
C ILE A 107 -3.33 19.80 -11.70
N VAL A 108 -4.48 19.34 -11.19
CA VAL A 108 -4.85 17.92 -11.16
C VAL A 108 -4.93 17.32 -12.57
N ALA A 109 -5.44 18.08 -13.57
CA ALA A 109 -5.47 17.63 -14.95
C ALA A 109 -4.06 17.55 -15.57
N MET A 110 -3.18 18.48 -15.21
CA MET A 110 -1.78 18.44 -15.64
C MET A 110 -1.05 17.25 -15.02
N ASP A 111 -1.23 17.00 -13.72
CA ASP A 111 -0.66 15.84 -13.03
C ASP A 111 -1.15 14.53 -13.66
N ALA A 112 -2.44 14.45 -14.03
CA ALA A 112 -2.98 13.29 -14.76
C ALA A 112 -2.27 13.08 -16.10
N GLY A 113 -2.05 14.15 -16.87
CA GLY A 113 -1.33 14.08 -18.14
C GLY A 113 0.11 13.59 -17.98
N LEU A 114 0.83 14.14 -17.01
CA LEU A 114 2.22 13.74 -16.71
C LEU A 114 2.31 12.31 -16.19
N LEU A 115 1.37 11.91 -15.33
CA LEU A 115 1.31 10.56 -14.80
C LEU A 115 0.99 9.53 -15.87
N LEU A 116 0.08 9.83 -16.79
CA LEU A 116 -0.22 8.96 -17.95
C LEU A 116 0.98 8.85 -18.88
N ALA A 117 1.67 9.95 -19.16
CA ALA A 117 2.88 9.95 -19.99
C ALA A 117 3.99 9.11 -19.37
N SER A 118 4.27 9.30 -18.05
CA SER A 118 5.28 8.51 -17.33
C SER A 118 4.87 7.04 -17.20
N GLY A 119 3.59 6.75 -16.97
CA GLY A 119 3.06 5.39 -16.96
C GLY A 119 3.21 4.68 -18.31
N ALA A 120 2.99 5.38 -19.42
CA ALA A 120 3.23 4.86 -20.76
C ALA A 120 4.72 4.56 -21.02
N MET A 121 5.62 5.42 -20.52
CA MET A 121 7.07 5.17 -20.57
C MET A 121 7.46 3.94 -19.76
N VAL A 122 6.94 3.80 -18.53
CA VAL A 122 7.20 2.63 -17.67
C VAL A 122 6.69 1.36 -18.34
N TRP A 123 5.48 1.39 -18.90
CA TRP A 123 4.91 0.25 -19.61
C TRP A 123 5.74 -0.12 -20.85
N GLY A 124 6.11 0.86 -21.67
CA GLY A 124 6.92 0.63 -22.88
C GLY A 124 8.31 0.08 -22.56
N ALA A 125 8.95 0.57 -21.49
CA ALA A 125 10.23 0.05 -21.06
C ALA A 125 10.12 -1.36 -20.46
N THR A 126 9.03 -1.68 -19.75
CA THR A 126 8.74 -3.04 -19.30
C THR A 126 8.60 -3.99 -20.50
N TRP A 127 7.84 -3.58 -21.51
CA TRP A 127 7.73 -4.34 -22.76
C TRP A 127 9.09 -4.53 -23.46
N TYR A 128 9.93 -3.47 -23.50
CA TYR A 128 11.28 -3.55 -24.05
C TYR A 128 12.16 -4.56 -23.28
N LEU A 129 12.10 -4.58 -21.95
CA LEU A 129 12.84 -5.52 -21.14
C LEU A 129 12.43 -6.98 -21.41
N GLN A 130 11.15 -7.24 -21.69
CA GLN A 130 10.64 -8.56 -22.06
C GLN A 130 11.22 -9.07 -23.39
N THR A 131 11.59 -8.17 -24.31
CA THR A 131 12.15 -8.55 -25.62
C THR A 131 13.64 -8.95 -25.54
N ARG A 132 14.28 -8.75 -24.39
CA ARG A 132 15.67 -9.13 -24.18
C ARG A 132 15.85 -10.66 -24.20
N PRO A 133 16.94 -11.14 -24.80
CA PRO A 133 17.25 -12.58 -24.80
C PRO A 133 17.46 -13.05 -23.36
N THR A 134 16.74 -14.10 -22.99
CA THR A 134 16.78 -14.72 -21.67
C THR A 134 16.40 -16.19 -21.79
N TYR A 135 16.63 -16.98 -20.75
CA TYR A 135 16.21 -18.39 -20.69
C TYR A 135 14.67 -18.47 -20.64
N ASP A 136 14.10 -19.52 -21.26
CA ASP A 136 12.65 -19.72 -21.31
C ASP A 136 12.01 -19.87 -19.92
N GLU A 137 12.74 -20.43 -18.97
CA GLU A 137 12.30 -20.56 -17.58
C GLU A 137 12.12 -19.20 -16.89
N ASP A 138 13.10 -18.28 -17.07
CA ASP A 138 13.02 -16.93 -16.52
C ASP A 138 11.87 -16.14 -17.13
N ARG A 139 11.61 -16.34 -18.42
CA ARG A 139 10.47 -15.68 -19.10
C ARG A 139 9.14 -16.19 -18.57
N LYS A 140 9.01 -17.51 -18.38
CA LYS A 140 7.80 -18.10 -17.76
C LYS A 140 7.60 -17.61 -16.32
N ALA A 141 8.67 -17.50 -15.55
CA ALA A 141 8.63 -16.95 -14.20
C ALA A 141 8.19 -15.48 -14.20
N LEU A 142 8.73 -14.66 -15.12
CA LEU A 142 8.32 -13.26 -15.27
C LEU A 142 6.84 -13.14 -15.62
N ASP A 143 6.38 -13.92 -16.61
CA ASP A 143 4.97 -13.89 -17.05
C ASP A 143 4.01 -14.35 -15.96
N ALA A 144 4.36 -15.42 -15.23
CA ALA A 144 3.51 -15.97 -14.18
C ALA A 144 3.49 -15.11 -12.90
N GLU A 145 4.60 -14.45 -12.57
CA GLU A 145 4.78 -13.86 -11.25
C GLU A 145 4.71 -12.32 -11.22
N VAL A 146 4.94 -11.65 -12.37
CA VAL A 146 4.95 -10.19 -12.45
C VAL A 146 3.89 -9.66 -13.42
N LEU A 147 3.79 -10.26 -14.60
CA LEU A 147 2.92 -9.78 -15.66
C LEU A 147 1.49 -10.32 -15.55
N THR A 148 1.31 -11.46 -14.91
CA THR A 148 0.01 -11.98 -14.52
C THR A 148 -0.36 -11.40 -13.17
N VAL A 149 -1.50 -10.70 -13.11
CA VAL A 149 -1.99 -10.11 -11.87
C VAL A 149 -2.58 -11.18 -10.99
N ARG A 150 -1.99 -11.38 -9.83
CA ARG A 150 -2.37 -12.45 -8.89
C ARG A 150 -3.20 -11.89 -7.74
N HIS A 151 -4.21 -12.65 -7.36
CA HIS A 151 -4.97 -12.41 -6.12
C HIS A 151 -4.47 -13.35 -5.04
N GLY A 152 -4.15 -12.80 -3.87
CA GLY A 152 -3.73 -13.56 -2.70
C GLY A 152 -4.92 -13.89 -1.80
N VAL A 153 -5.12 -15.17 -1.55
CA VAL A 153 -6.05 -15.66 -0.54
C VAL A 153 -5.25 -16.10 0.67
N LYS A 154 -5.56 -15.50 1.82
CA LYS A 154 -4.89 -15.80 3.08
C LYS A 154 -5.39 -17.11 3.66
N ILE A 155 -4.58 -17.73 4.51
CA ILE A 155 -5.01 -18.92 5.26
C ILE A 155 -6.27 -18.60 6.08
N GLY A 156 -7.24 -19.50 6.01
CA GLY A 156 -8.42 -19.46 6.86
C GLY A 156 -8.01 -19.65 8.32
N VAL A 157 -8.19 -18.61 9.13
CA VAL A 157 -7.94 -18.70 10.57
C VAL A 157 -9.12 -19.43 11.21
N PRO A 158 -8.91 -20.53 11.95
CA PRO A 158 -9.98 -21.22 12.65
C PRO A 158 -10.68 -20.28 13.66
N ASP A 159 -11.95 -20.54 13.92
CA ASP A 159 -12.64 -19.90 15.03
C ASP A 159 -12.16 -20.50 16.35
N PHE A 160 -11.37 -19.73 17.10
CA PHE A 160 -10.86 -20.16 18.39
C PHE A 160 -11.86 -19.98 19.54
N ASN A 161 -12.99 -19.28 19.34
CA ASN A 161 -13.95 -19.01 20.40
C ASN A 161 -14.43 -20.26 21.15
N PRO A 162 -14.75 -21.39 20.51
CA PRO A 162 -15.14 -22.62 21.22
C PRO A 162 -14.03 -23.15 22.14
N MET A 163 -12.77 -23.07 21.67
CA MET A 163 -11.62 -23.52 22.47
C MET A 163 -11.33 -22.56 23.65
N VAL A 164 -11.48 -21.26 23.42
CA VAL A 164 -11.36 -20.23 24.46
C VAL A 164 -12.42 -20.42 25.54
N ASP A 165 -13.68 -20.63 25.12
CA ASP A 165 -14.79 -20.83 26.06
C ASP A 165 -14.63 -22.12 26.89
N GLU A 166 -14.14 -23.20 26.27
CA GLU A 166 -13.81 -24.44 26.97
C GLU A 166 -12.67 -24.22 27.99
N ARG A 167 -11.61 -23.51 27.60
CA ARG A 167 -10.50 -23.22 28.50
C ARG A 167 -10.92 -22.33 29.68
N ILE A 168 -11.75 -21.33 29.43
CA ILE A 168 -12.34 -20.48 30.46
C ILE A 168 -13.25 -21.29 31.39
N ARG A 169 -14.04 -22.24 30.85
CA ARG A 169 -14.87 -23.14 31.67
C ARG A 169 -14.02 -23.95 32.62
N LYS A 170 -12.94 -24.59 32.13
CA LYS A 170 -11.99 -25.32 32.98
C LYS A 170 -11.38 -24.48 34.08
N LEU A 171 -10.90 -23.24 33.74
CA LEU A 171 -10.36 -22.31 34.74
C LEU A 171 -11.39 -21.88 35.80
N ARG A 172 -12.68 -21.81 35.41
CA ARG A 172 -13.78 -21.54 36.36
C ARG A 172 -14.05 -22.71 37.28
N GLU A 173 -14.05 -23.94 36.76
CA GLU A 173 -14.19 -25.17 37.54
C GLU A 173 -13.04 -25.37 38.53
N GLU A 174 -11.83 -24.96 38.14
CA GLU A 174 -10.63 -24.92 39.02
C GLU A 174 -10.66 -23.79 40.07
N GLY A 175 -11.69 -22.92 40.07
CA GLY A 175 -11.86 -21.80 41.00
C GLY A 175 -10.98 -20.58 40.75
N ARG A 176 -10.12 -20.61 39.73
CA ARG A 176 -9.12 -19.56 39.43
C ARG A 176 -9.73 -18.23 38.93
N LEU A 177 -11.00 -18.21 38.55
CA LEU A 177 -11.69 -17.03 38.05
C LEU A 177 -12.68 -16.41 39.03
N ASN A 178 -12.90 -17.01 40.23
CA ASN A 178 -13.98 -16.63 41.13
C ASN A 178 -13.77 -15.24 41.73
N ASP A 179 -12.53 -14.88 42.08
CA ASP A 179 -12.16 -13.61 42.74
C ASP A 179 -11.71 -12.51 41.74
N MET A 180 -11.85 -12.74 40.45
CA MET A 180 -11.40 -11.79 39.43
C MET A 180 -12.46 -10.78 39.02
N SER A 181 -12.02 -9.53 38.86
CA SER A 181 -12.83 -8.45 38.29
C SER A 181 -13.23 -8.74 36.83
N LEU A 182 -14.25 -8.05 36.33
CA LEU A 182 -14.72 -8.20 34.92
C LEU A 182 -13.60 -7.84 33.93
N SER A 183 -12.75 -6.87 34.24
CA SER A 183 -11.58 -6.51 33.43
C SER A 183 -10.54 -7.66 33.42
N GLY A 184 -10.22 -8.25 34.54
CA GLY A 184 -9.31 -9.38 34.64
C GLY A 184 -9.77 -10.61 33.85
N ARG A 185 -11.07 -10.88 33.86
CA ARG A 185 -11.64 -11.98 33.04
C ARG A 185 -11.55 -11.73 31.53
N ARG A 186 -11.66 -10.45 31.09
CA ARG A 186 -11.45 -10.09 29.69
C ARG A 186 -10.00 -10.27 29.30
N THR A 187 -9.06 -9.80 30.10
CA THR A 187 -7.63 -9.96 29.85
C THR A 187 -7.25 -11.43 29.70
N ILE A 188 -7.72 -12.32 30.62
CA ILE A 188 -7.48 -13.77 30.49
C ILE A 188 -8.08 -14.35 29.21
N ARG A 189 -9.25 -13.89 28.79
CA ARG A 189 -9.86 -14.34 27.52
C ARG A 189 -9.00 -13.95 26.32
N ASP A 190 -8.53 -12.70 26.31
CA ASP A 190 -7.68 -12.16 25.25
C ASP A 190 -6.32 -12.88 25.24
N ASP A 191 -5.72 -13.15 26.41
CA ASP A 191 -4.47 -13.91 26.55
C ASP A 191 -4.58 -15.34 26.01
N ILE A 192 -5.66 -16.07 26.38
CA ILE A 192 -5.91 -17.42 25.89
C ILE A 192 -6.12 -17.40 24.37
N GLN A 193 -6.84 -16.42 23.85
CA GLN A 193 -7.07 -16.29 22.41
C GLN A 193 -5.77 -16.05 21.66
N GLU A 194 -4.88 -15.22 22.20
CA GLU A 194 -3.57 -14.94 21.60
C GLU A 194 -2.62 -16.15 21.73
N GLU A 195 -2.64 -16.87 22.84
CA GLU A 195 -1.91 -18.13 23.01
C GLU A 195 -2.32 -19.17 21.96
N LEU A 196 -3.63 -19.34 21.73
CA LEU A 196 -4.15 -20.27 20.74
C LEU A 196 -3.78 -19.84 19.30
N ARG A 197 -3.86 -18.55 19.00
CA ARG A 197 -3.44 -18.01 17.69
C ARG A 197 -1.96 -18.22 17.45
N THR A 198 -1.16 -17.93 18.44
CA THR A 198 0.32 -18.09 18.38
C THR A 198 0.67 -19.56 18.22
N GLY A 199 0.05 -20.44 19.02
CA GLY A 199 0.22 -21.88 18.90
C GLY A 199 -0.20 -22.44 17.53
N TRP A 200 -1.25 -21.89 16.93
CA TRP A 200 -1.70 -22.28 15.59
C TRP A 200 -0.70 -21.86 14.50
N ARG A 201 -0.02 -20.73 14.66
CA ARG A 201 1.01 -20.24 13.72
C ARG A 201 2.36 -20.96 13.85
N MET A 202 2.61 -21.60 14.97
CA MET A 202 3.87 -22.32 15.25
C MET A 202 3.78 -23.75 14.73
N LEU A 203 4.81 -24.20 14.04
CA LEU A 203 4.97 -25.57 13.55
C LEU A 203 6.23 -26.18 14.20
N LYS A 204 6.05 -27.02 15.19
CA LYS A 204 7.14 -27.66 15.93
C LYS A 204 7.83 -28.74 15.08
N PRO A 205 9.08 -29.12 15.43
CA PRO A 205 9.77 -30.25 14.80
C PRO A 205 8.91 -31.52 14.82
N GLY A 206 8.77 -32.18 13.67
CA GLY A 206 7.94 -33.38 13.51
C GLY A 206 6.43 -33.15 13.44
N GLU A 207 5.94 -31.97 13.81
CA GLU A 207 4.51 -31.62 13.79
C GLU A 207 4.03 -31.40 12.35
N TYR A 208 2.78 -31.81 12.10
CA TYR A 208 2.07 -31.45 10.86
C TYR A 208 0.85 -30.57 11.18
N LYS A 209 0.54 -29.65 10.25
CA LYS A 209 -0.66 -28.82 10.34
C LYS A 209 -1.38 -28.76 9.00
N ASP A 210 -2.69 -28.67 9.10
CA ASP A 210 -3.58 -28.50 7.96
C ASP A 210 -4.01 -27.04 7.87
N TYR A 211 -3.73 -26.43 6.72
CA TYR A 211 -4.15 -25.07 6.39
C TYR A 211 -5.16 -25.12 5.26
N THR A 212 -6.13 -24.22 5.31
CA THR A 212 -7.18 -24.12 4.30
C THR A 212 -7.20 -22.75 3.68
N PHE A 213 -7.27 -22.70 2.34
CA PHE A 213 -7.44 -21.47 1.56
C PHE A 213 -8.81 -21.58 0.88
N GLY A 214 -9.74 -20.70 1.26
CA GLY A 214 -11.11 -20.71 0.72
C GLY A 214 -11.34 -19.65 -0.34
N HIS A 215 -12.44 -19.83 -1.12
CA HIS A 215 -12.87 -18.87 -2.14
C HIS A 215 -11.86 -18.63 -3.29
N LEU A 216 -11.16 -19.69 -3.70
CA LEU A 216 -10.29 -19.65 -4.87
C LEU A 216 -11.14 -19.75 -6.15
N LEU A 217 -11.17 -18.67 -6.95
CA LEU A 217 -11.88 -18.62 -8.23
C LEU A 217 -10.92 -19.01 -9.36
N VAL A 218 -10.64 -20.30 -9.48
CA VAL A 218 -9.66 -20.86 -10.41
C VAL A 218 -10.34 -21.88 -11.33
N ASP A 219 -9.98 -21.84 -12.62
CA ASP A 219 -10.38 -22.90 -13.55
C ASP A 219 -9.54 -24.15 -13.27
N ARG A 220 -10.17 -25.17 -12.70
CA ARG A 220 -9.54 -26.43 -12.29
C ARG A 220 -9.23 -27.35 -13.47
N GLU A 221 -9.98 -27.22 -14.55
CA GLU A 221 -9.92 -28.13 -15.70
C GLU A 221 -8.77 -27.72 -16.67
N ASP A 222 -8.30 -26.48 -16.60
CA ASP A 222 -7.18 -26.03 -17.40
C ASP A 222 -5.83 -26.43 -16.77
N PRO A 223 -5.09 -27.39 -17.39
CA PRO A 223 -3.80 -27.84 -16.86
C PRO A 223 -2.71 -26.76 -16.92
N LYS A 224 -2.96 -25.62 -17.57
CA LYS A 224 -2.02 -24.50 -17.64
C LYS A 224 -2.17 -23.54 -16.47
N VAL A 225 -3.24 -23.66 -15.69
CA VAL A 225 -3.50 -22.79 -14.54
C VAL A 225 -2.79 -23.35 -13.31
N TRP A 226 -1.92 -22.53 -12.74
CA TRP A 226 -1.15 -22.84 -11.56
C TRP A 226 -1.41 -21.78 -10.49
N LEU A 227 -1.52 -22.24 -9.24
CA LEU A 227 -1.46 -21.38 -8.06
C LEU A 227 -0.02 -21.33 -7.56
N GLN A 228 0.28 -20.32 -6.77
CA GLN A 228 1.57 -20.24 -6.08
C GLN A 228 1.31 -20.09 -4.58
N LEU A 229 1.85 -21.01 -3.79
CA LEU A 229 1.89 -20.86 -2.34
C LEU A 229 3.02 -19.90 -2.01
N HIS A 230 2.68 -18.72 -1.53
CA HIS A 230 3.60 -17.67 -1.13
C HIS A 230 3.70 -17.66 0.39
N PHE A 231 4.89 -17.89 0.93
CA PHE A 231 5.08 -17.96 2.38
C PHE A 231 6.45 -17.48 2.83
N LYS A 232 6.50 -17.01 4.08
CA LYS A 232 7.72 -16.56 4.74
C LYS A 232 7.86 -17.27 6.08
N PRO A 233 8.67 -18.34 6.18
CA PRO A 233 8.94 -19.03 7.44
C PRO A 233 9.87 -18.19 8.30
N ARG A 234 9.66 -18.18 9.62
CA ARG A 234 10.57 -17.60 10.60
C ARG A 234 10.95 -18.67 11.61
N SER A 235 12.20 -18.64 12.09
CA SER A 235 12.62 -19.45 13.25
C SER A 235 12.14 -18.78 14.54
N SER A 236 11.58 -19.56 15.47
CA SER A 236 11.20 -19.08 16.80
C SER A 236 12.42 -18.70 17.65
N ALA A 237 13.59 -19.22 17.35
CA ALA A 237 14.84 -18.90 18.01
C ALA A 237 15.49 -17.57 17.55
N GLY A 238 14.91 -16.91 16.52
CA GLY A 238 15.46 -15.66 15.96
C GLY A 238 16.77 -15.83 15.18
N VAL A 239 17.16 -17.05 14.85
CA VAL A 239 18.38 -17.33 14.07
C VAL A 239 18.10 -17.11 12.58
N GLU A 240 18.94 -16.33 11.90
CA GLU A 240 18.70 -15.92 10.50
C GLU A 240 19.08 -16.98 9.45
N ASP A 241 20.04 -17.86 9.74
CA ASP A 241 20.60 -18.81 8.77
C ASP A 241 20.04 -20.24 8.92
N VAL A 242 18.83 -20.39 9.44
CA VAL A 242 18.18 -21.70 9.56
C VAL A 242 17.57 -22.11 8.22
N ILE A 243 17.74 -23.37 7.85
CA ILE A 243 17.04 -23.97 6.72
C ILE A 243 15.80 -24.71 7.24
N PHE A 244 14.63 -24.24 6.84
CA PHE A 244 13.37 -24.92 7.10
C PHE A 244 13.19 -26.07 6.10
N LYS A 245 13.21 -27.29 6.60
CA LYS A 245 12.88 -28.48 5.82
C LYS A 245 11.43 -28.82 6.00
N ALA A 246 10.69 -28.78 4.92
CA ALA A 246 9.25 -29.01 4.94
C ALA A 246 8.88 -30.19 4.03
N ARG A 247 7.89 -30.95 4.48
CA ARG A 247 7.16 -31.92 3.67
C ARG A 247 5.72 -31.44 3.56
N TRP A 248 5.18 -31.36 2.34
CA TRP A 248 3.80 -30.88 2.15
C TRP A 248 3.03 -31.69 1.13
N GLN A 249 1.72 -31.67 1.28
CA GLN A 249 0.78 -32.27 0.37
C GLN A 249 -0.41 -31.34 0.19
N CYS A 250 -0.73 -31.04 -1.08
CA CYS A 250 -1.88 -30.25 -1.47
C CYS A 250 -3.04 -31.15 -1.91
N GLY A 251 -4.26 -30.71 -1.70
CA GLY A 251 -5.47 -31.39 -2.14
C GLY A 251 -6.39 -31.81 -1.00
N ASP A 252 -7.62 -32.18 -1.35
CA ASP A 252 -8.62 -32.61 -0.40
C ASP A 252 -8.55 -34.15 -0.24
N ARG A 253 -8.46 -34.62 0.99
CA ARG A 253 -8.44 -36.06 1.29
C ARG A 253 -9.77 -36.74 1.02
N ASP A 254 -10.83 -35.96 1.06
CA ASP A 254 -12.18 -36.44 0.80
C ASP A 254 -12.44 -36.56 -0.73
N ASP A 255 -11.60 -35.86 -1.57
CA ASP A 255 -11.65 -35.97 -3.02
C ASP A 255 -10.27 -36.41 -3.55
N VAL A 256 -10.11 -37.73 -3.72
CA VAL A 256 -8.83 -38.34 -4.16
C VAL A 256 -8.32 -37.78 -5.48
N ASN A 257 -9.21 -37.25 -6.34
CA ASN A 257 -8.81 -36.67 -7.62
C ASN A 257 -8.05 -35.33 -7.49
N THR A 258 -8.18 -34.68 -6.34
CA THR A 258 -7.47 -33.41 -6.06
C THR A 258 -6.16 -33.61 -5.32
N LEU A 259 -5.93 -34.83 -4.79
CA LEU A 259 -4.78 -35.10 -3.94
C LEU A 259 -3.50 -35.19 -4.75
N MET A 260 -2.56 -34.28 -4.48
CA MET A 260 -1.25 -34.25 -5.11
C MET A 260 -0.26 -35.16 -4.40
N PRO A 261 0.82 -35.59 -5.09
CA PRO A 261 1.91 -36.31 -4.45
C PRO A 261 2.54 -35.48 -3.33
N VAL A 262 3.05 -36.16 -2.32
CA VAL A 262 3.82 -35.53 -1.23
C VAL A 262 5.11 -34.97 -1.82
N GLN A 263 5.41 -33.73 -1.48
CA GLN A 263 6.62 -33.00 -1.90
C GLN A 263 7.48 -32.65 -0.69
N GLU A 264 8.77 -32.53 -0.89
CA GLU A 264 9.73 -32.08 0.12
C GLU A 264 10.55 -30.92 -0.45
N GLY A 265 10.97 -29.99 0.44
CA GLY A 265 11.81 -28.88 0.04
C GLY A 265 12.50 -28.24 1.22
N GLU A 266 13.53 -27.48 0.89
CA GLU A 266 14.36 -26.71 1.83
C GLU A 266 14.14 -25.21 1.57
N PHE A 267 13.82 -24.46 2.61
CA PHE A 267 13.50 -23.04 2.53
C PHE A 267 14.34 -22.25 3.54
N ILE A 268 14.93 -21.15 3.07
CA ILE A 268 15.68 -20.25 3.95
C ILE A 268 14.68 -19.44 4.77
N VAL A 269 14.84 -19.43 6.09
CA VAL A 269 13.99 -18.61 6.97
C VAL A 269 14.14 -17.11 6.69
N ASN A 270 13.14 -16.33 7.08
CA ASN A 270 13.07 -14.88 6.86
C ASN A 270 13.01 -14.41 5.39
N ARG A 271 12.90 -15.33 4.44
CA ARG A 271 12.70 -15.03 3.01
C ARG A 271 11.33 -15.49 2.54
N PHE A 272 10.79 -14.78 1.56
CA PHE A 272 9.60 -15.23 0.85
C PHE A 272 9.95 -16.33 -0.14
N HIS A 273 9.14 -17.37 -0.15
CA HIS A 273 9.22 -18.50 -1.07
C HIS A 273 7.92 -18.65 -1.83
N GLU A 274 8.01 -19.07 -3.07
CA GLU A 274 6.86 -19.36 -3.93
C GLU A 274 6.96 -20.80 -4.41
N VAL A 275 5.93 -21.59 -4.14
CA VAL A 275 5.84 -23.00 -4.54
C VAL A 275 4.64 -23.16 -5.48
N PRO A 276 4.85 -23.64 -6.73
CA PRO A 276 3.77 -23.83 -7.67
C PRO A 276 2.91 -25.04 -7.27
N VAL A 277 1.58 -24.86 -7.35
CA VAL A 277 0.57 -25.88 -7.11
C VAL A 277 -0.41 -25.89 -8.28
N PRO A 278 -0.69 -27.04 -8.90
CA PRO A 278 -1.63 -27.09 -10.01
C PRO A 278 -3.06 -26.79 -9.54
N ALA A 279 -3.85 -26.12 -10.38
CA ALA A 279 -5.23 -25.77 -10.07
C ALA A 279 -6.13 -26.99 -9.78
N ALA A 280 -5.77 -28.15 -10.29
CA ALA A 280 -6.43 -29.42 -10.02
C ALA A 280 -6.42 -29.82 -8.53
N ALA A 281 -5.53 -29.26 -7.71
CA ALA A 281 -5.50 -29.49 -6.26
C ALA A 281 -6.66 -28.79 -5.51
N VAL A 282 -7.35 -27.83 -6.14
CA VAL A 282 -8.49 -27.13 -5.57
C VAL A 282 -9.75 -27.98 -5.70
N ASN A 283 -10.56 -28.10 -4.64
CA ASN A 283 -11.80 -28.87 -4.67
C ASN A 283 -12.93 -28.11 -5.43
N LYS A 284 -14.10 -28.75 -5.58
CA LYS A 284 -15.26 -28.17 -6.29
C LYS A 284 -15.82 -26.91 -5.63
N GLU A 285 -15.56 -26.71 -4.36
CA GLU A 285 -16.01 -25.58 -3.57
C GLU A 285 -15.04 -24.39 -3.63
N GLY A 286 -13.95 -24.50 -4.40
CA GLY A 286 -12.91 -23.47 -4.46
C GLY A 286 -12.03 -23.44 -3.21
N VAL A 287 -11.84 -24.57 -2.54
CA VAL A 287 -11.01 -24.69 -1.34
C VAL A 287 -9.75 -25.49 -1.67
N LEU A 288 -8.58 -24.93 -1.34
CA LEU A 288 -7.30 -25.65 -1.35
C LEU A 288 -6.95 -26.03 0.09
N ARG A 289 -6.77 -27.32 0.33
CA ARG A 289 -6.22 -27.82 1.60
C ARG A 289 -4.74 -28.13 1.43
N LEU A 290 -3.95 -27.66 2.38
CA LEU A 290 -2.52 -27.87 2.44
C LEU A 290 -2.16 -28.49 3.76
N ARG A 291 -1.54 -29.67 3.74
CA ARG A 291 -0.86 -30.24 4.88
C ARG A 291 0.61 -29.97 4.77
N ILE A 292 1.19 -29.38 5.80
CA ILE A 292 2.63 -29.13 5.91
C ILE A 292 3.17 -29.74 7.19
N GLN A 293 4.32 -30.39 7.08
CA GLN A 293 5.05 -30.99 8.20
C GLN A 293 6.42 -30.35 8.30
N ASN A 294 6.82 -30.00 9.50
CA ASN A 294 8.19 -29.57 9.78
C ASN A 294 9.08 -30.80 10.01
N ILE A 295 10.01 -31.04 9.11
CA ILE A 295 10.98 -32.14 9.21
C ILE A 295 12.38 -31.62 9.59
N THR A 296 12.49 -30.38 10.08
CA THR A 296 13.71 -29.83 10.65
C THR A 296 13.94 -30.41 12.05
N ASP A 297 15.19 -30.69 12.39
CA ASP A 297 15.52 -31.45 13.59
C ASP A 297 15.22 -30.72 14.92
N HIS A 298 15.46 -29.39 14.98
CA HIS A 298 15.45 -28.64 16.25
C HIS A 298 14.65 -27.35 16.26
N ASP A 299 14.27 -26.81 15.07
CA ASP A 299 13.68 -25.47 15.00
C ASP A 299 12.17 -25.49 14.85
N THR A 300 11.51 -24.69 15.69
CA THR A 300 10.09 -24.38 15.54
C THR A 300 9.93 -23.26 14.54
N ILE A 301 9.13 -23.49 13.52
CA ILE A 301 8.85 -22.52 12.47
C ILE A 301 7.56 -21.77 12.78
N VAL A 302 7.57 -20.47 12.55
CA VAL A 302 6.42 -19.58 12.79
C VAL A 302 6.05 -18.88 11.48
N PHE A 303 4.76 -18.89 11.16
CA PHE A 303 4.20 -18.09 10.06
C PHE A 303 3.54 -16.84 10.66
N GLU A 304 4.31 -15.76 10.84
CA GLU A 304 3.85 -14.51 11.45
C GLU A 304 3.12 -13.62 10.45
N GLY A 305 1.98 -13.06 10.92
CA GLY A 305 1.19 -12.11 10.14
C GLY A 305 0.25 -12.75 9.13
N SER A 306 -0.68 -11.95 8.65
CA SER A 306 -1.70 -12.38 7.68
C SER A 306 -1.13 -12.61 6.28
N ASP A 307 0.03 -12.02 5.99
CA ASP A 307 0.64 -12.01 4.66
C ASP A 307 1.82 -13.01 4.56
N SER A 308 2.09 -13.72 5.66
CA SER A 308 3.20 -14.70 5.71
C SER A 308 2.86 -16.03 5.07
N PHE A 309 1.59 -16.28 4.75
CA PHE A 309 1.18 -17.49 4.06
C PHE A 309 -0.10 -17.27 3.24
N GLU A 310 0.02 -17.27 1.93
CA GLU A 310 -1.05 -16.97 0.96
C GLU A 310 -1.03 -17.93 -0.22
N ALA A 311 -2.20 -18.19 -0.78
CA ALA A 311 -2.34 -18.83 -2.08
C ALA A 311 -2.60 -17.76 -3.14
N LEU A 312 -1.68 -17.61 -4.11
CA LEU A 312 -1.76 -16.63 -5.19
C LEU A 312 -2.30 -17.32 -6.45
N TYR A 313 -3.28 -16.70 -7.11
CA TYR A 313 -3.78 -17.16 -8.40
C TYR A 313 -4.03 -15.99 -9.36
N GLY A 314 -3.84 -16.21 -10.65
CA GLY A 314 -3.96 -15.17 -11.68
C GLY A 314 -5.41 -14.78 -11.94
N ILE A 315 -5.69 -13.46 -11.94
CA ILE A 315 -7.04 -12.92 -12.19
C ILE A 315 -7.09 -11.83 -13.26
N GLY A 316 -5.95 -11.36 -13.76
CA GLY A 316 -5.96 -10.23 -14.67
C GLY A 316 -4.63 -9.95 -15.35
N THR A 317 -4.62 -8.84 -16.09
CA THR A 317 -3.48 -8.39 -16.87
C THR A 317 -2.76 -7.21 -16.22
N PHE A 318 -1.44 -7.14 -16.42
CA PHE A 318 -0.57 -6.09 -15.92
C PHE A 318 -1.05 -4.66 -16.25
N HIS A 319 -1.59 -4.43 -17.46
CA HIS A 319 -1.97 -3.09 -17.90
C HIS A 319 -3.06 -2.45 -17.03
N TRP A 320 -4.12 -3.21 -16.72
CA TRP A 320 -5.21 -2.72 -15.88
C TRP A 320 -4.76 -2.51 -14.43
N ASN A 321 -3.85 -3.36 -13.96
CA ASN A 321 -3.29 -3.22 -12.61
C ASN A 321 -2.43 -1.96 -12.48
N LEU A 322 -1.57 -1.73 -13.47
CA LEU A 322 -0.78 -0.51 -13.56
C LEU A 322 -1.67 0.75 -13.60
N PHE A 323 -2.73 0.72 -14.42
CA PHE A 323 -3.69 1.85 -14.48
C PHE A 323 -4.36 2.12 -13.13
N ARG A 324 -4.78 1.08 -12.40
CA ARG A 324 -5.33 1.23 -11.04
C ARG A 324 -4.32 1.82 -10.07
N ALA A 325 -3.07 1.37 -10.11
CA ALA A 325 -2.00 1.91 -9.30
C ALA A 325 -1.74 3.39 -9.59
N LEU A 326 -1.66 3.77 -10.86
CA LEU A 326 -1.52 5.16 -11.27
C LEU A 326 -2.72 6.01 -10.82
N SER A 327 -3.94 5.46 -10.82
CA SER A 327 -5.13 6.17 -10.32
C SER A 327 -5.04 6.48 -8.83
N ILE A 328 -4.49 5.59 -8.00
CA ILE A 328 -4.27 5.87 -6.57
C ILE A 328 -3.21 6.97 -6.40
N ILE A 329 -2.10 6.91 -7.17
CA ILE A 329 -1.08 7.97 -7.15
C ILE A 329 -1.71 9.31 -7.54
N TRP A 330 -2.56 9.34 -8.57
CA TRP A 330 -3.27 10.55 -8.97
C TRP A 330 -4.18 11.11 -7.86
N CYS A 331 -4.90 10.28 -7.12
CA CYS A 331 -5.70 10.71 -5.97
C CYS A 331 -4.82 11.39 -4.89
N ARG A 332 -3.61 10.87 -4.64
CA ARG A 332 -2.64 11.50 -3.72
C ARG A 332 -2.18 12.88 -4.22
N LEU A 333 -1.88 13.00 -5.52
CA LEU A 333 -1.51 14.29 -6.13
C LEU A 333 -2.66 15.30 -6.06
N ALA A 334 -3.91 14.87 -6.31
CA ALA A 334 -5.09 15.71 -6.21
C ALA A 334 -5.32 16.26 -4.77
N PHE A 335 -5.07 15.42 -3.75
CA PHE A 335 -5.07 15.84 -2.35
C PHE A 335 -3.95 16.87 -2.07
N LEU A 336 -2.72 16.59 -2.50
CA LEU A 336 -1.58 17.50 -2.31
C LEU A 336 -1.81 18.85 -2.99
N THR A 337 -2.46 18.85 -4.16
CA THR A 337 -2.88 20.07 -4.84
C THR A 337 -3.83 20.90 -4.00
N ALA A 338 -4.86 20.27 -3.40
CA ALA A 338 -5.81 20.95 -2.53
C ALA A 338 -5.12 21.52 -1.28
N LEU A 339 -4.22 20.74 -0.68
CA LEU A 339 -3.46 21.14 0.50
C LEU A 339 -2.54 22.32 0.19
N GLY A 340 -1.75 22.26 -0.90
CA GLY A 340 -0.83 23.33 -1.28
C GLY A 340 -1.54 24.62 -1.66
N LEU A 341 -2.66 24.54 -2.39
CA LEU A 341 -3.50 25.71 -2.69
C LEU A 341 -4.11 26.29 -1.41
N ALA A 342 -4.62 25.47 -0.49
CA ALA A 342 -5.17 25.95 0.78
C ALA A 342 -4.09 26.63 1.63
N ALA A 343 -2.91 26.04 1.78
CA ALA A 343 -1.80 26.61 2.53
C ALA A 343 -1.34 27.95 1.94
N SER A 344 -1.29 28.09 0.62
CA SER A 344 -0.86 29.30 -0.08
C SER A 344 -1.87 30.47 0.01
N THR A 345 -3.10 30.22 0.50
CA THR A 345 -4.07 31.32 0.75
C THR A 345 -3.66 32.20 1.93
N PHE A 346 -2.90 31.69 2.89
CA PHE A 346 -2.53 32.42 4.12
C PHE A 346 -1.04 32.41 4.42
N LEU A 347 -0.26 31.53 3.82
CA LEU A 347 1.21 31.46 3.98
C LEU A 347 1.92 32.01 2.75
N SER A 348 3.17 32.48 2.94
CA SER A 348 4.07 32.78 1.82
C SER A 348 4.50 31.51 1.10
N PHE A 349 4.90 31.60 -0.16
CA PHE A 349 5.29 30.45 -0.98
C PHE A 349 6.28 29.50 -0.29
N PRO A 350 7.42 29.98 0.27
CA PRO A 350 8.39 29.06 0.90
C PRO A 350 7.79 28.31 2.09
N VAL A 351 6.99 29.01 2.92
CA VAL A 351 6.39 28.41 4.12
C VAL A 351 5.27 27.43 3.74
N ALA A 352 4.42 27.79 2.76
CA ALA A 352 3.38 26.89 2.25
C ALA A 352 3.97 25.61 1.66
N ALA A 353 5.04 25.75 0.86
CA ALA A 353 5.73 24.61 0.27
C ALA A 353 6.37 23.73 1.34
N MET A 354 7.00 24.31 2.36
CA MET A 354 7.62 23.57 3.46
C MET A 354 6.57 22.80 4.29
N VAL A 355 5.44 23.43 4.63
CA VAL A 355 4.35 22.77 5.37
C VAL A 355 3.74 21.64 4.55
N THR A 356 3.46 21.88 3.27
CA THR A 356 2.87 20.84 2.40
C THR A 356 3.84 19.69 2.20
N PHE A 357 5.14 19.96 2.07
CA PHE A 357 6.17 18.93 1.97
C PHE A 357 6.32 18.14 3.27
N LEU A 358 6.26 18.80 4.42
CA LEU A 358 6.29 18.12 5.73
C LEU A 358 5.10 17.15 5.87
N ILE A 359 3.91 17.59 5.49
CA ILE A 359 2.71 16.74 5.51
C ILE A 359 2.86 15.56 4.54
N LEU A 360 3.43 15.78 3.35
CA LEU A 360 3.76 14.70 2.42
C LEU A 360 4.71 13.67 3.05
N MET A 361 5.78 14.13 3.73
CA MET A 361 6.74 13.24 4.39
C MET A 361 6.08 12.40 5.50
N VAL A 362 5.27 13.05 6.34
CA VAL A 362 4.54 12.36 7.41
C VAL A 362 3.51 11.37 6.84
N ALA A 363 2.78 11.77 5.80
CA ALA A 363 1.79 10.90 5.16
C ALA A 363 2.41 9.66 4.49
N THR A 364 3.63 9.79 3.96
CA THR A 364 4.37 8.64 3.40
C THR A 364 5.00 7.75 4.46
N ALA A 365 5.42 8.33 5.59
CA ALA A 365 6.02 7.61 6.70
C ALA A 365 4.99 7.01 7.68
N SER A 366 3.69 7.29 7.52
CA SER A 366 2.63 6.91 8.48
C SER A 366 2.57 5.41 8.77
N GLY A 367 2.82 4.55 7.78
CA GLY A 367 2.85 3.10 7.96
C GLY A 367 3.99 2.65 8.85
N PHE A 368 5.19 3.13 8.59
CA PHE A 368 6.34 2.85 9.44
C PHE A 368 6.13 3.35 10.87
N LEU A 369 5.54 4.55 11.02
CA LEU A 369 5.22 5.10 12.34
C LEU A 369 4.18 4.25 13.08
N SER A 370 3.15 3.76 12.40
CA SER A 370 2.13 2.90 13.00
C SER A 370 2.70 1.54 13.45
N GLU A 371 3.56 0.93 12.65
CA GLU A 371 4.26 -0.31 13.00
C GLU A 371 5.24 -0.10 14.15
N ALA A 372 6.01 1.00 14.14
CA ALA A 372 6.94 1.35 15.21
C ALA A 372 6.20 1.58 16.55
N ILE A 373 5.05 2.25 16.52
CA ILE A 373 4.21 2.48 17.72
C ILE A 373 3.59 1.16 18.19
N ALA A 374 3.12 0.31 17.30
CA ALA A 374 2.57 -1.00 17.66
C ALA A 374 3.64 -1.94 18.24
N GLY A 375 4.85 -1.91 17.71
CA GLY A 375 5.98 -2.69 18.20
C GLY A 375 6.63 -2.16 19.50
N ALA A 376 6.47 -0.86 19.78
CA ALA A 376 7.02 -0.21 20.99
C ALA A 376 6.13 -0.32 22.24
N ALA A 377 4.96 -0.93 22.15
CA ALA A 377 4.05 -1.13 23.27
C ALA A 377 4.21 -2.55 23.89
N PRO A 378 5.21 -2.81 24.75
CA PRO A 378 5.11 -3.95 25.66
C PRO A 378 4.06 -3.60 26.72
N ALA A 379 3.01 -4.41 26.76
CA ALA A 379 2.02 -4.31 27.81
C ALA A 379 2.72 -4.39 29.19
N GLY A 380 2.78 -3.30 29.93
CA GLY A 380 2.75 -3.35 31.40
C GLY A 380 4.03 -3.17 32.19
N THR A 381 5.17 -2.64 31.71
CA THR A 381 6.39 -2.62 32.53
C THR A 381 7.13 -1.29 32.70
N ALA A 382 6.69 -0.17 32.14
CA ALA A 382 7.24 1.13 32.51
C ALA A 382 6.15 2.21 32.54
N PRO A 383 6.11 3.10 33.55
CA PRO A 383 5.26 4.29 33.44
C PRO A 383 5.78 5.13 32.29
N ASP A 384 4.90 5.37 31.29
CA ASP A 384 5.19 6.27 30.18
C ASP A 384 5.75 7.59 30.74
N PRO A 385 7.01 7.97 30.42
CA PRO A 385 7.56 9.23 30.94
C PRO A 385 6.77 10.46 30.48
N MET A 386 5.82 10.28 29.54
CA MET A 386 4.95 11.33 29.00
C MET A 386 3.46 11.15 29.35
N TRP A 387 3.11 10.38 30.39
CA TRP A 387 1.71 10.15 30.78
C TRP A 387 0.91 11.44 30.99
N PHE A 388 1.55 12.52 31.44
CA PHE A 388 0.94 13.83 31.69
C PHE A 388 0.59 14.59 30.40
N LEU A 389 1.24 14.29 29.28
CA LEU A 389 0.93 14.87 27.95
C LEU A 389 -0.15 14.09 27.21
N GLY A 390 -0.46 12.87 27.63
CA GLY A 390 -1.45 12.00 27.00
C GLY A 390 -2.83 12.64 26.78
N PRO A 391 -3.40 13.33 27.77
CA PRO A 391 -4.72 13.98 27.62
C PRO A 391 -4.76 15.09 26.58
N VAL A 392 -3.62 15.75 26.30
CA VAL A 392 -3.52 16.82 25.28
C VAL A 392 -3.05 16.28 23.93
N LEU A 393 -2.07 15.38 23.94
CA LEU A 393 -1.50 14.81 22.72
C LEU A 393 -2.48 13.86 22.01
N ARG A 394 -3.27 13.07 22.73
CA ARG A 394 -4.25 12.17 22.11
C ARG A 394 -5.28 12.87 21.22
N PRO A 395 -6.02 13.92 21.69
CA PRO A 395 -6.95 14.64 20.84
C PRO A 395 -6.22 15.40 19.71
N LEU A 396 -5.03 15.94 19.98
CA LEU A 396 -4.23 16.60 18.94
C LEU A 396 -3.77 15.60 17.88
N ALA A 397 -3.30 14.43 18.30
CA ALA A 397 -2.93 13.36 17.39
C ALA A 397 -4.12 12.82 16.59
N SER A 398 -5.31 12.71 17.21
CA SER A 398 -6.52 12.26 16.49
C SER A 398 -6.95 13.26 15.41
N VAL A 399 -6.89 14.56 15.70
CA VAL A 399 -7.15 15.62 14.69
C VAL A 399 -6.08 15.60 13.60
N PHE A 400 -4.81 15.39 13.98
CA PHE A 400 -3.71 15.30 13.02
C PHE A 400 -3.84 14.08 12.10
N VAL A 401 -4.15 12.89 12.65
CA VAL A 401 -4.41 11.67 11.89
C VAL A 401 -5.64 11.82 10.98
N MET A 402 -6.66 12.58 11.40
CA MET A 402 -7.81 12.85 10.54
C MET A 402 -7.48 13.79 9.37
N LEU A 403 -6.56 14.73 9.58
CA LEU A 403 -6.14 15.71 8.56
C LEU A 403 -5.05 15.16 7.63
N VAL A 404 -4.11 14.38 8.17
CA VAL A 404 -3.02 13.78 7.40
C VAL A 404 -3.45 12.41 6.91
N PRO A 405 -3.57 12.21 5.60
CA PRO A 405 -3.94 10.90 5.06
C PRO A 405 -2.83 9.88 5.26
N ASP A 406 -3.22 8.66 5.53
CA ASP A 406 -2.30 7.53 5.53
C ASP A 406 -2.07 7.05 4.10
N PHE A 407 -0.94 7.45 3.51
CA PHE A 407 -0.54 7.01 2.17
C PHE A 407 0.02 5.59 2.15
N SER A 408 0.45 5.05 3.30
CA SER A 408 0.98 3.71 3.40
C SER A 408 -0.09 2.63 3.40
N LYS A 409 -1.31 2.98 3.81
CA LYS A 409 -2.46 2.04 3.84
C LYS A 409 -2.68 1.32 2.51
N PHE A 410 -2.43 2.01 1.41
CA PHE A 410 -2.48 1.44 0.08
C PHE A 410 -1.09 1.53 -0.53
N ASP A 411 -0.44 0.41 -0.75
CA ASP A 411 0.83 0.37 -1.48
C ASP A 411 0.60 -0.09 -2.94
N PRO A 412 0.27 0.85 -3.85
CA PRO A 412 0.04 0.51 -5.24
C PRO A 412 1.32 0.09 -5.96
N VAL A 413 2.47 0.61 -5.53
CA VAL A 413 3.75 0.31 -6.17
C VAL A 413 4.21 -1.10 -5.81
N GLY A 414 4.24 -1.45 -4.52
CA GLY A 414 4.61 -2.79 -4.07
C GLY A 414 3.72 -3.89 -4.65
N ASN A 415 2.41 -3.64 -4.77
CA ASN A 415 1.49 -4.59 -5.38
C ASN A 415 1.78 -4.81 -6.88
N VAL A 416 2.03 -3.75 -7.66
CA VAL A 416 2.36 -3.88 -9.09
C VAL A 416 3.70 -4.61 -9.27
N VAL A 417 4.70 -4.28 -8.47
CA VAL A 417 6.04 -4.90 -8.49
C VAL A 417 5.97 -6.38 -8.12
N GLY A 418 5.15 -6.72 -7.12
CA GLY A 418 4.93 -8.11 -6.69
C GLY A 418 3.96 -8.90 -7.59
N GLY A 419 3.46 -8.32 -8.70
CA GLY A 419 2.43 -8.95 -9.52
C GLY A 419 1.10 -9.17 -8.78
N ARG A 420 0.86 -8.44 -7.70
CA ARG A 420 -0.38 -8.54 -6.91
C ARG A 420 -1.43 -7.58 -7.42
N VAL A 421 -2.69 -7.96 -7.28
CA VAL A 421 -3.80 -7.11 -7.68
C VAL A 421 -3.86 -5.85 -6.82
N VAL A 422 -4.07 -4.71 -7.48
CA VAL A 422 -4.54 -3.47 -6.85
C VAL A 422 -6.07 -3.53 -6.86
N PRO A 423 -6.73 -3.75 -5.70
CA PRO A 423 -8.18 -3.89 -5.67
C PRO A 423 -8.87 -2.60 -6.14
N LEU A 424 -9.93 -2.72 -6.91
CA LEU A 424 -10.72 -1.56 -7.35
C LEU A 424 -11.29 -0.78 -6.16
N LEU A 425 -11.60 -1.48 -5.07
CA LEU A 425 -12.04 -0.88 -3.81
C LEU A 425 -11.01 0.11 -3.24
N TRP A 426 -9.72 -0.15 -3.40
CA TRP A 426 -8.67 0.79 -2.97
C TRP A 426 -8.68 2.07 -3.81
N VAL A 427 -8.94 1.95 -5.11
CA VAL A 427 -9.06 3.13 -6.00
C VAL A 427 -10.28 3.97 -5.58
N ILE A 428 -11.42 3.32 -5.35
CA ILE A 428 -12.65 3.98 -4.92
C ILE A 428 -12.48 4.62 -3.53
N ASP A 429 -11.91 3.90 -2.57
CA ASP A 429 -11.66 4.41 -1.21
C ASP A 429 -10.69 5.61 -1.24
N SER A 430 -9.61 5.54 -2.05
CA SER A 430 -8.70 6.66 -2.26
C SER A 430 -9.40 7.87 -2.89
N MET A 431 -10.24 7.64 -3.90
CA MET A 431 -11.02 8.70 -4.55
C MET A 431 -11.97 9.39 -3.57
N VAL A 432 -12.69 8.60 -2.79
CA VAL A 432 -13.67 9.13 -1.81
C VAL A 432 -12.94 9.85 -0.67
N ARG A 433 -11.95 9.24 -0.06
CA ARG A 433 -11.26 9.82 1.10
C ARG A 433 -10.36 10.99 0.74
N LEU A 434 -9.44 10.81 -0.21
CA LEU A 434 -8.45 11.83 -0.52
C LEU A 434 -9.02 12.98 -1.34
N VAL A 435 -9.85 12.69 -2.34
CA VAL A 435 -10.34 13.71 -3.26
C VAL A 435 -11.66 14.32 -2.77
N LEU A 436 -12.70 13.48 -2.50
CA LEU A 436 -14.02 13.97 -2.17
C LEU A 436 -14.12 14.46 -0.72
N ILE A 437 -13.55 13.77 0.26
CA ILE A 437 -13.67 14.18 1.67
C ILE A 437 -12.55 15.17 2.01
N GLN A 438 -11.31 14.73 2.06
CA GLN A 438 -10.20 15.56 2.54
C GLN A 438 -9.87 16.70 1.57
N GLY A 439 -9.84 16.43 0.27
CA GLY A 439 -9.58 17.44 -0.76
C GLY A 439 -10.68 18.51 -0.80
N LEU A 440 -11.95 18.12 -0.70
CA LEU A 440 -13.06 19.07 -0.66
C LEU A 440 -13.05 19.91 0.62
N ILE A 441 -12.80 19.30 1.80
CA ILE A 441 -12.67 20.03 3.07
C ILE A 441 -11.57 21.08 2.98
N LEU A 442 -10.35 20.69 2.51
CA LEU A 442 -9.24 21.62 2.33
C LEU A 442 -9.56 22.69 1.30
N GLY A 443 -10.21 22.32 0.19
CA GLY A 443 -10.64 23.25 -0.84
C GLY A 443 -11.64 24.27 -0.33
N LEU A 444 -12.64 23.86 0.47
CA LEU A 444 -13.62 24.75 1.09
C LEU A 444 -12.98 25.66 2.14
N LEU A 445 -12.08 25.11 2.97
CA LEU A 445 -11.33 25.90 3.96
C LEU A 445 -10.44 26.94 3.26
N GLY A 446 -9.69 26.54 2.24
CA GLY A 446 -8.86 27.45 1.44
C GLY A 446 -9.68 28.54 0.76
N ALA A 447 -10.80 28.19 0.13
CA ALA A 447 -11.71 29.13 -0.51
C ALA A 447 -12.37 30.08 0.51
N ALA A 448 -12.73 29.60 1.71
CA ALA A 448 -13.29 30.41 2.77
C ALA A 448 -12.28 31.44 3.32
N VAL A 449 -11.04 31.00 3.60
CA VAL A 449 -9.94 31.89 4.00
C VAL A 449 -9.66 32.93 2.91
N PHE A 450 -9.58 32.48 1.67
CA PHE A 450 -9.36 33.35 0.51
C PHE A 450 -10.47 34.40 0.31
N THR A 451 -11.73 34.05 0.67
CA THR A 451 -12.87 34.98 0.58
C THR A 451 -12.86 36.00 1.69
N LYS A 452 -12.50 35.63 2.92
CA LYS A 452 -12.48 36.51 4.10
C LYS A 452 -11.25 37.40 4.16
N ARG A 453 -10.15 37.01 3.52
CA ARG A 453 -8.91 37.81 3.52
C ARG A 453 -9.13 39.10 2.72
N GLU A 454 -9.00 40.24 3.38
CA GLU A 454 -8.91 41.53 2.71
C GLU A 454 -7.59 41.62 1.94
N LEU A 455 -7.66 41.42 0.64
CA LEU A 455 -6.50 41.48 -0.25
C LEU A 455 -6.00 42.91 -0.47
N ALA A 456 -6.75 43.91 0.05
CA ALA A 456 -6.52 45.32 -0.21
C ALA A 456 -5.71 46.04 0.88
N GLN A 457 -5.29 45.40 1.97
CA GLN A 457 -4.43 46.07 2.95
C GLN A 457 -3.05 46.32 2.38
N VAL A 458 -2.78 47.55 2.03
CA VAL A 458 -1.45 48.05 1.74
C VAL A 458 -0.72 48.07 3.08
N THR A 459 0.07 47.03 3.35
CA THR A 459 1.15 47.17 4.34
C THR A 459 2.21 48.09 3.71
N VAL A 460 2.22 49.32 4.15
CA VAL A 460 3.26 50.32 3.90
C VAL A 460 4.55 49.84 4.55
#